data_c05aca44179da746d95f35e34fabae2b
#
_entry.id   c05aca44179da746d95f35e34fabae2b
#
_cell.length_a   1.000
_cell.length_b   1.000
_cell.length_c   1.000
_cell.angle_alpha   90.00
_cell.angle_beta   90.00
_cell.angle_gamma   90.00
#
_symmetry.space_group_name_H-M   'P 1'
#
loop_
_entity.id
_entity.type
_entity.pdbx_description
1 polymer ?
#
loop_
_entity_poly.entity_id
_entity_poly.type
_entity_poly.pdbx_seq_one_letter_code
_entity_poly.pdbx_strand_id
1 'polypeptide(L)'
;TRSLCDWSSDVCSSDLWDQYPVEQVATPEGYAANPKLVIDFYNERRKQLLAVKPNRGHELVSEMEKFFNVTVITQNIDNLHERAGSSHIIHLHGELTKVTSSWQPNNPAYIKELKPEEYEIHLGDLAGDGSQFRPFIVWFGESVPMIETAIEYAETADIFLIIGTSLNVYPAAGLLNYVPARTPVYLIDPKQVPIASGRKVHVIQKGASEGMEELKKILVG
;
A
#
# COMPACT_ATOMS: atom_id res chain seq x y z
N THR A 1 -4.39 -15.55 -9.93
CA THR A 1 -4.58 -14.27 -9.20
C THR A 1 -3.85 -14.42 -7.89
N ARG A 2 -2.65 -13.83 -7.79
CA ARG A 2 -1.81 -13.92 -6.59
C ARG A 2 -1.92 -12.64 -5.81
N SER A 3 -2.09 -12.79 -4.51
CA SER A 3 -2.16 -11.77 -3.47
C SER A 3 -1.17 -10.61 -3.72
N LEU A 4 -1.67 -9.39 -3.62
CA LEU A 4 -0.93 -8.12 -3.73
C LEU A 4 -0.09 -7.81 -2.48
N CYS A 5 0.04 -8.74 -1.55
CA CYS A 5 0.73 -8.55 -0.29
C CYS A 5 1.91 -9.50 -0.18
N ASP A 6 3.10 -9.05 -0.53
CA ASP A 6 4.33 -9.86 -0.39
C ASP A 6 5.34 -9.25 0.61
N TRP A 7 4.87 -8.34 1.50
CA TRP A 7 5.72 -7.72 2.51
C TRP A 7 5.98 -8.59 3.73
N SER A 8 5.11 -9.55 3.99
CA SER A 8 5.36 -10.61 4.96
C SER A 8 4.34 -11.72 4.79
N SER A 9 4.77 -12.93 5.03
CA SER A 9 3.92 -14.10 5.21
C SER A 9 2.93 -13.98 6.38
N ASP A 10 3.06 -12.93 7.22
CA ASP A 10 2.36 -12.86 8.49
C ASP A 10 1.16 -11.90 8.52
N VAL A 11 1.03 -10.97 7.58
CA VAL A 11 0.00 -9.90 7.62
C VAL A 11 -1.01 -9.96 6.49
N CYS A 12 -0.64 -10.49 5.34
CA CYS A 12 -1.58 -10.79 4.28
C CYS A 12 -2.09 -12.22 4.44
N SER A 13 -3.12 -12.39 5.25
CA SER A 13 -3.85 -13.64 5.19
C SER A 13 -4.43 -13.74 3.76
N SER A 14 -3.80 -14.55 2.93
CA SER A 14 -4.28 -14.98 1.62
C SER A 14 -5.74 -15.46 1.70
N ASP A 15 -6.15 -15.91 2.86
CA ASP A 15 -7.40 -16.59 3.15
C ASP A 15 -8.66 -15.76 2.86
N LEU A 16 -8.65 -14.42 3.06
CA LEU A 16 -9.82 -13.59 2.77
C LEU A 16 -9.95 -13.28 1.28
N TRP A 17 -8.85 -13.02 0.58
CA TRP A 17 -8.85 -12.82 -0.87
C TRP A 17 -9.18 -14.11 -1.61
N ASP A 18 -8.88 -15.27 -1.03
CA ASP A 18 -9.23 -16.58 -1.58
C ASP A 18 -10.73 -16.90 -1.41
N GLN A 19 -11.41 -16.24 -0.44
CA GLN A 19 -12.84 -16.44 -0.18
C GLN A 19 -13.74 -15.60 -1.09
N TYR A 20 -13.28 -14.45 -1.58
CA TYR A 20 -14.08 -13.53 -2.39
C TYR A 20 -13.36 -13.17 -3.69
N PRO A 21 -14.02 -13.32 -4.86
CA PRO A 21 -13.50 -12.78 -6.11
C PRO A 21 -13.23 -11.27 -5.99
N VAL A 22 -12.08 -10.83 -6.50
CA VAL A 22 -11.66 -9.41 -6.46
C VAL A 22 -12.73 -8.49 -7.06
N GLU A 23 -13.39 -8.94 -8.11
CA GLU A 23 -14.46 -8.21 -8.81
C GLU A 23 -15.65 -7.91 -7.90
N GLN A 24 -15.90 -8.73 -6.87
CA GLN A 24 -17.02 -8.52 -5.94
C GLN A 24 -16.70 -7.55 -4.82
N VAL A 25 -15.44 -7.45 -4.39
CA VAL A 25 -15.07 -6.72 -3.17
C VAL A 25 -14.10 -5.55 -3.39
N ALA A 26 -13.53 -5.45 -4.57
CA ALA A 26 -12.53 -4.42 -4.88
C ALA A 26 -12.76 -3.73 -6.24
N THR A 27 -14.02 -3.53 -6.62
CA THR A 27 -14.44 -2.76 -7.79
C THR A 27 -15.67 -1.89 -7.48
N PRO A 28 -15.86 -0.76 -8.20
CA PRO A 28 -17.09 0.04 -8.08
C PRO A 28 -18.36 -0.75 -8.40
N GLU A 29 -18.27 -1.65 -9.38
CA GLU A 29 -19.38 -2.51 -9.81
C GLU A 29 -19.77 -3.52 -8.71
N GLY A 30 -18.77 -4.13 -8.07
CA GLY A 30 -18.97 -5.03 -6.92
C GLY A 30 -19.65 -4.32 -5.75
N TYR A 31 -19.20 -3.09 -5.45
CA TYR A 31 -19.83 -2.26 -4.42
C TYR A 31 -21.27 -1.88 -4.79
N ALA A 32 -21.53 -1.47 -6.03
CA ALA A 32 -22.88 -1.13 -6.48
C ALA A 32 -23.84 -2.33 -6.44
N ALA A 33 -23.32 -3.54 -6.75
CA ALA A 33 -24.11 -4.77 -6.73
C ALA A 33 -24.44 -5.26 -5.31
N ASN A 34 -23.47 -5.16 -4.38
CA ASN A 34 -23.64 -5.61 -2.99
C ASN A 34 -22.80 -4.79 -2.01
N PRO A 35 -23.23 -3.56 -1.67
CA PRO A 35 -22.50 -2.69 -0.77
C PRO A 35 -22.29 -3.29 0.63
N LYS A 36 -23.27 -4.10 1.10
CA LYS A 36 -23.14 -4.77 2.40
C LYS A 36 -21.96 -5.75 2.42
N LEU A 37 -21.84 -6.58 1.39
CA LEU A 37 -20.75 -7.54 1.28
C LEU A 37 -19.39 -6.84 1.32
N VAL A 38 -19.25 -5.75 0.56
CA VAL A 38 -17.99 -4.98 0.49
C VAL A 38 -17.69 -4.33 1.84
N ILE A 39 -18.67 -3.73 2.49
CA ILE A 39 -18.52 -3.13 3.82
C ILE A 39 -18.07 -4.18 4.83
N ASP A 40 -18.73 -5.33 4.90
CA ASP A 40 -18.41 -6.42 5.83
C ASP A 40 -17.00 -6.96 5.56
N PHE A 41 -16.62 -7.13 4.30
CA PHE A 41 -15.26 -7.55 3.90
C PHE A 41 -14.18 -6.59 4.43
N TYR A 42 -14.36 -5.28 4.27
CA TYR A 42 -13.38 -4.30 4.76
C TYR A 42 -13.43 -4.11 6.29
N ASN A 43 -14.58 -4.31 6.94
CA ASN A 43 -14.66 -4.35 8.40
C ASN A 43 -13.82 -5.50 8.96
N GLU A 44 -13.92 -6.71 8.38
CA GLU A 44 -13.12 -7.85 8.82
C GLU A 44 -11.62 -7.61 8.59
N ARG A 45 -11.24 -6.98 7.48
CA ARG A 45 -9.84 -6.60 7.24
C ARG A 45 -9.34 -5.56 8.25
N ARG A 46 -10.16 -4.58 8.64
CA ARG A 46 -9.79 -3.63 9.71
C ARG A 46 -9.58 -4.35 11.04
N LYS A 47 -10.46 -5.27 11.38
CA LYS A 47 -10.34 -6.09 12.57
C LYS A 47 -9.02 -6.89 12.58
N GLN A 48 -8.67 -7.50 11.46
CA GLN A 48 -7.38 -8.20 11.32
C GLN A 48 -6.20 -7.24 11.46
N LEU A 49 -6.26 -6.04 10.86
CA LEU A 49 -5.21 -5.04 10.96
C LEU A 49 -4.96 -4.61 12.42
N LEU A 50 -5.98 -4.56 13.26
CA LEU A 50 -5.82 -4.23 14.68
C LEU A 50 -4.98 -5.27 15.45
N ALA A 51 -5.02 -6.53 15.01
CA ALA A 51 -4.33 -7.64 15.64
C ALA A 51 -2.86 -7.79 15.22
N VAL A 52 -2.46 -7.19 14.09
CA VAL A 52 -1.11 -7.35 13.54
C VAL A 52 -0.18 -6.21 13.95
N LYS A 53 1.13 -6.47 13.87
CA LYS A 53 2.18 -5.49 14.20
C LYS A 53 3.11 -5.31 13.01
N PRO A 54 3.77 -4.15 12.90
CA PRO A 54 4.87 -3.96 11.95
C PRO A 54 5.92 -5.08 12.12
N ASN A 55 6.47 -5.54 11.02
CA ASN A 55 7.60 -6.46 11.05
C ASN A 55 8.92 -5.70 11.02
N ARG A 56 10.04 -6.42 11.15
CA ARG A 56 11.38 -5.84 11.17
C ARG A 56 11.71 -5.05 9.88
N GLY A 57 11.15 -5.42 8.73
CA GLY A 57 11.31 -4.65 7.49
C GLY A 57 10.73 -3.24 7.59
N HIS A 58 9.52 -3.09 8.13
CA HIS A 58 8.91 -1.78 8.37
C HIS A 58 9.73 -0.92 9.35
N GLU A 59 10.20 -1.53 10.45
CA GLU A 59 11.04 -0.84 11.42
C GLU A 59 12.36 -0.36 10.81
N LEU A 60 13.00 -1.19 9.97
CA LEU A 60 14.25 -0.83 9.30
C LEU A 60 14.06 0.30 8.30
N VAL A 61 12.95 0.35 7.58
CA VAL A 61 12.63 1.49 6.71
C VAL A 61 12.54 2.78 7.53
N SER A 62 11.84 2.77 8.66
CA SER A 62 11.80 3.91 9.58
C SER A 62 13.17 4.27 10.16
N GLU A 63 13.98 3.28 10.53
CA GLU A 63 15.36 3.53 11.03
C GLU A 63 16.26 4.21 10.00
N MET A 64 16.03 3.99 8.69
CA MET A 64 16.79 4.64 7.62
C MET A 64 16.61 6.16 7.60
N GLU A 65 15.52 6.69 8.18
CA GLU A 65 15.28 8.14 8.31
C GLU A 65 16.35 8.86 9.17
N LYS A 66 17.12 8.11 9.94
CA LYS A 66 18.28 8.68 10.67
C LYS A 66 19.45 9.07 9.75
N PHE A 67 19.45 8.55 8.52
CA PHE A 67 20.57 8.71 7.58
C PHE A 67 20.14 9.35 6.26
N PHE A 68 18.84 9.24 5.90
CA PHE A 68 18.29 9.67 4.63
C PHE A 68 16.94 10.37 4.81
N ASN A 69 16.57 11.22 3.87
CA ASN A 69 15.17 11.62 3.71
C ASN A 69 14.42 10.49 3.02
N VAL A 70 13.62 9.74 3.78
CA VAL A 70 12.91 8.57 3.27
C VAL A 70 11.47 8.95 2.94
N THR A 71 11.03 8.63 1.74
CA THR A 71 9.63 8.66 1.35
C THR A 71 9.18 7.24 1.04
N VAL A 72 8.20 6.76 1.76
CA VAL A 72 7.58 5.46 1.50
C VAL A 72 6.42 5.64 0.53
N ILE A 73 6.48 4.99 -0.63
CA ILE A 73 5.37 4.92 -1.59
C ILE A 73 4.84 3.49 -1.53
N THR A 74 3.66 3.33 -0.91
CA THR A 74 3.11 2.00 -0.68
C THR A 74 1.84 1.74 -1.50
N GLN A 75 1.70 0.51 -1.98
CA GLN A 75 0.47 -0.02 -2.55
C GLN A 75 -0.41 -0.68 -1.48
N ASN A 76 0.15 -0.93 -0.30
CA ASN A 76 -0.59 -1.48 0.83
C ASN A 76 -1.54 -0.43 1.41
N ILE A 77 -2.66 -0.93 1.91
CA ILE A 77 -3.72 -0.10 2.50
C ILE A 77 -3.70 -0.08 4.03
N ASP A 78 -2.76 -0.82 4.64
CA ASP A 78 -2.55 -0.83 6.09
C ASP A 78 -1.75 0.39 6.56
N ASN A 79 -1.66 0.57 7.87
CA ASN A 79 -0.89 1.63 8.53
C ASN A 79 0.36 1.11 9.24
N LEU A 80 0.97 0.05 8.73
CA LEU A 80 2.11 -0.58 9.40
C LEU A 80 3.39 0.26 9.31
N HIS A 81 3.56 1.04 8.26
CA HIS A 81 4.67 1.99 8.14
C HIS A 81 4.57 3.10 9.17
N GLU A 82 3.38 3.69 9.35
CA GLU A 82 3.10 4.69 10.39
C GLU A 82 3.37 4.12 11.79
N ARG A 83 2.86 2.91 12.03
CA ARG A 83 3.04 2.22 13.32
C ARG A 83 4.48 1.79 13.58
N ALA A 84 5.28 1.63 12.54
CA ALA A 84 6.74 1.42 12.64
C ALA A 84 7.51 2.72 12.86
N GLY A 85 6.87 3.89 12.68
CA GLY A 85 7.46 5.20 12.90
C GLY A 85 7.98 5.91 11.66
N SER A 86 7.65 5.43 10.43
CA SER A 86 7.95 6.17 9.20
C SER A 86 7.18 7.49 9.18
N SER A 87 7.86 8.58 8.80
CA SER A 87 7.33 9.94 8.91
C SER A 87 6.70 10.48 7.64
N HIS A 88 7.08 9.95 6.47
CA HIS A 88 6.58 10.40 5.18
C HIS A 88 6.15 9.21 4.30
N ILE A 89 4.83 9.06 4.18
CA ILE A 89 4.21 7.91 3.53
C ILE A 89 3.18 8.39 2.51
N ILE A 90 3.22 7.80 1.32
CA ILE A 90 2.27 8.03 0.23
C ILE A 90 1.53 6.72 -0.03
N HIS A 91 0.25 6.68 0.33
CA HIS A 91 -0.63 5.55 0.05
C HIS A 91 -1.24 5.68 -1.34
N LEU A 92 -0.79 4.85 -2.29
CA LEU A 92 -1.31 4.88 -3.67
C LEU A 92 -2.75 4.37 -3.75
N HIS A 93 -3.09 3.39 -2.93
CA HIS A 93 -4.39 2.71 -3.01
C HIS A 93 -5.32 3.04 -1.83
N GLY A 94 -5.10 4.17 -1.15
CA GLY A 94 -5.89 4.57 0.00
C GLY A 94 -5.49 3.88 1.30
N GLU A 95 -6.32 4.02 2.33
CA GLU A 95 -6.00 3.63 3.69
C GLU A 95 -7.19 2.91 4.35
N LEU A 96 -6.94 1.70 4.82
CA LEU A 96 -7.96 0.83 5.41
C LEU A 96 -8.60 1.41 6.68
N THR A 97 -7.83 2.22 7.43
CA THR A 97 -8.30 2.90 8.64
C THR A 97 -9.25 4.08 8.36
N LYS A 98 -9.43 4.45 7.08
CA LYS A 98 -10.26 5.59 6.68
C LYS A 98 -11.49 5.14 5.90
N VAL A 99 -12.50 5.99 5.93
CA VAL A 99 -13.73 5.90 5.14
C VAL A 99 -13.99 7.20 4.40
N THR A 100 -14.80 7.15 3.36
CA THR A 100 -15.12 8.32 2.55
C THR A 100 -16.53 8.23 1.96
N SER A 101 -16.97 9.32 1.33
CA SER A 101 -18.22 9.38 0.57
C SER A 101 -18.22 8.40 -0.60
N SER A 102 -19.33 7.69 -0.83
CA SER A 102 -19.49 6.87 -2.03
C SER A 102 -19.71 7.68 -3.30
N TRP A 103 -20.13 8.94 -3.20
CA TRP A 103 -20.32 9.84 -4.35
C TRP A 103 -19.06 10.64 -4.69
N GLN A 104 -18.27 11.02 -3.69
CA GLN A 104 -17.09 11.86 -3.83
C GLN A 104 -15.89 11.24 -3.07
N PRO A 105 -15.40 10.06 -3.50
CA PRO A 105 -14.44 9.28 -2.71
C PRO A 105 -13.09 9.99 -2.47
N ASN A 106 -12.72 10.91 -3.34
CA ASN A 106 -11.44 11.63 -3.26
C ASN A 106 -11.59 13.05 -2.68
N ASN A 107 -12.79 13.44 -2.22
CA ASN A 107 -12.99 14.75 -1.61
C ASN A 107 -12.52 14.73 -0.15
N PRO A 108 -11.46 15.50 0.21
CA PRO A 108 -10.92 15.50 1.57
C PRO A 108 -11.93 15.86 2.66
N ALA A 109 -12.97 16.63 2.33
CA ALA A 109 -14.01 17.01 3.27
C ALA A 109 -14.84 15.82 3.80
N TYR A 110 -14.82 14.69 3.08
CA TYR A 110 -15.60 13.51 3.43
C TYR A 110 -14.74 12.31 3.84
N ILE A 111 -13.42 12.48 3.87
CA ILE A 111 -12.51 11.44 4.37
C ILE A 111 -12.48 11.53 5.89
N LYS A 112 -12.78 10.40 6.54
CA LYS A 112 -12.81 10.29 8.00
C LYS A 112 -11.92 9.14 8.46
N GLU A 113 -11.03 9.41 9.41
CA GLU A 113 -10.30 8.38 10.14
C GLU A 113 -11.22 7.68 11.12
N LEU A 114 -11.18 6.36 11.14
CA LEU A 114 -11.89 5.53 12.11
C LEU A 114 -10.99 5.28 13.33
N LYS A 115 -11.58 5.31 14.52
CA LYS A 115 -10.87 4.93 15.72
C LYS A 115 -10.78 3.41 15.83
N PRO A 116 -9.73 2.87 16.47
CA PRO A 116 -9.58 1.42 16.66
C PRO A 116 -10.77 0.76 17.34
N GLU A 117 -11.43 1.44 18.26
CA GLU A 117 -12.62 0.97 18.98
C GLU A 117 -13.93 1.12 18.20
N GLU A 118 -13.92 1.91 17.12
CA GLU A 118 -15.07 2.21 16.25
C GLU A 118 -14.70 1.91 14.78
N TYR A 119 -14.04 0.79 14.53
CA TYR A 119 -13.49 0.47 13.19
C TYR A 119 -14.52 0.00 12.17
N GLU A 120 -15.71 -0.36 12.62
CA GLU A 120 -16.78 -0.84 11.74
C GLU A 120 -17.60 0.30 11.16
N ILE A 121 -18.06 0.13 9.93
CA ILE A 121 -19.12 0.92 9.33
C ILE A 121 -20.24 -0.01 8.88
N HIS A 122 -21.46 0.52 8.81
CA HIS A 122 -22.66 -0.23 8.46
C HIS A 122 -23.44 0.46 7.34
N LEU A 123 -24.36 -0.27 6.71
CA LEU A 123 -25.33 0.35 5.81
C LEU A 123 -26.18 1.36 6.57
N GLY A 124 -26.29 2.58 6.02
CA GLY A 124 -26.96 3.69 6.66
C GLY A 124 -26.02 4.68 7.37
N ASP A 125 -24.73 4.33 7.55
CA ASP A 125 -23.73 5.29 8.01
C ASP A 125 -23.41 6.25 6.88
N LEU A 126 -23.79 7.53 7.04
CA LEU A 126 -23.73 8.51 5.98
C LEU A 126 -22.53 9.45 6.13
N ALA A 127 -21.89 9.76 4.99
CA ALA A 127 -20.91 10.83 4.87
C ALA A 127 -21.59 12.22 4.96
N GLY A 128 -20.77 13.27 5.04
CA GLY A 128 -21.26 14.63 5.18
C GLY A 128 -22.10 15.16 4.00
N ASP A 129 -22.02 14.52 2.84
CA ASP A 129 -22.83 14.80 1.65
C ASP A 129 -24.14 13.97 1.58
N GLY A 130 -24.42 13.17 2.61
CA GLY A 130 -25.59 12.30 2.69
C GLY A 130 -25.45 10.96 1.95
N SER A 131 -24.30 10.69 1.33
CA SER A 131 -24.03 9.40 0.71
C SER A 131 -23.61 8.35 1.74
N GLN A 132 -23.73 7.07 1.39
CA GLN A 132 -23.20 5.97 2.20
C GLN A 132 -21.68 6.10 2.36
N PHE A 133 -21.15 5.90 3.57
CA PHE A 133 -19.71 5.68 3.74
C PHE A 133 -19.24 4.43 3.03
N ARG A 134 -18.13 4.53 2.36
CA ARG A 134 -17.36 3.41 1.80
C ARG A 134 -15.94 3.39 2.36
N PRO A 135 -15.21 2.27 2.28
CA PRO A 135 -13.78 2.25 2.56
C PRO A 135 -13.02 3.26 1.70
N PHE A 136 -12.08 3.99 2.28
CA PHE A 136 -11.20 4.90 1.54
C PHE A 136 -10.08 4.11 0.84
N ILE A 137 -10.48 3.31 -0.12
CA ILE A 137 -9.61 2.41 -0.90
C ILE A 137 -9.80 2.73 -2.38
N VAL A 138 -8.72 2.76 -3.13
CA VAL A 138 -8.75 2.82 -4.61
C VAL A 138 -9.02 1.42 -5.13
N TRP A 139 -10.16 1.22 -5.75
CA TRP A 139 -10.55 -0.05 -6.33
C TRP A 139 -10.05 -0.20 -7.77
N PHE A 140 -10.02 -1.42 -8.26
CA PHE A 140 -9.73 -1.68 -9.66
C PHE A 140 -10.74 -0.95 -10.56
N GLY A 141 -10.21 -0.25 -11.58
CA GLY A 141 -11.00 0.62 -12.45
C GLY A 141 -11.10 2.08 -11.99
N GLU A 142 -10.73 2.39 -10.77
CA GLU A 142 -10.65 3.78 -10.31
C GLU A 142 -9.28 4.41 -10.62
N SER A 143 -9.24 5.73 -10.74
CA SER A 143 -7.98 6.48 -10.82
C SER A 143 -7.20 6.37 -9.51
N VAL A 144 -5.87 6.41 -9.60
CA VAL A 144 -4.96 6.43 -8.44
C VAL A 144 -4.57 7.88 -8.15
N PRO A 145 -5.21 8.58 -7.20
CA PRO A 145 -5.04 10.03 -7.05
C PRO A 145 -3.61 10.44 -6.70
N MET A 146 -2.90 9.61 -5.94
CA MET A 146 -1.56 9.90 -5.45
C MET A 146 -0.43 9.55 -6.41
N ILE A 147 -0.75 9.08 -7.65
CA ILE A 147 0.28 8.64 -8.57
C ILE A 147 1.16 9.79 -9.06
N GLU A 148 0.60 10.98 -9.30
CA GLU A 148 1.36 12.15 -9.74
C GLU A 148 2.36 12.59 -8.67
N THR A 149 1.92 12.64 -7.41
CA THR A 149 2.80 12.93 -6.27
C THR A 149 3.91 11.88 -6.16
N ALA A 150 3.59 10.59 -6.32
CA ALA A 150 4.59 9.53 -6.29
C ALA A 150 5.63 9.65 -7.42
N ILE A 151 5.21 10.10 -8.61
CA ILE A 151 6.11 10.37 -9.74
C ILE A 151 7.09 11.48 -9.40
N GLU A 152 6.65 12.59 -8.82
CA GLU A 152 7.52 13.70 -8.41
C GLU A 152 8.64 13.23 -7.46
N TYR A 153 8.32 12.37 -6.50
CA TYR A 153 9.34 11.77 -5.62
C TYR A 153 10.25 10.79 -6.36
N ALA A 154 9.73 10.00 -7.29
CA ALA A 154 10.54 9.09 -8.09
C ALA A 154 11.55 9.84 -8.99
N GLU A 155 11.14 10.96 -9.59
CA GLU A 155 11.99 11.80 -10.45
C GLU A 155 13.15 12.48 -9.71
N THR A 156 12.99 12.70 -8.42
CA THR A 156 13.98 13.38 -7.58
C THR A 156 14.77 12.44 -6.67
N ALA A 157 14.55 11.14 -6.80
CA ALA A 157 15.20 10.16 -5.93
C ALA A 157 16.71 10.04 -6.19
N ASP A 158 17.52 10.12 -5.14
CA ASP A 158 18.95 9.82 -5.15
C ASP A 158 19.24 8.31 -5.01
N ILE A 159 18.33 7.58 -4.33
CA ILE A 159 18.34 6.12 -4.19
C ILE A 159 16.88 5.66 -4.36
N PHE A 160 16.63 4.62 -5.16
CA PHE A 160 15.31 4.06 -5.33
C PHE A 160 15.30 2.60 -4.87
N LEU A 161 14.39 2.29 -3.94
CA LEU A 161 14.27 0.98 -3.34
C LEU A 161 12.91 0.39 -3.67
N ILE A 162 12.92 -0.84 -4.13
CA ILE A 162 11.73 -1.64 -4.44
C ILE A 162 11.70 -2.83 -3.49
N ILE A 163 10.61 -3.01 -2.74
CA ILE A 163 10.50 -4.11 -1.77
C ILE A 163 9.18 -4.84 -1.95
N GLY A 164 9.23 -6.18 -2.07
CA GLY A 164 8.07 -7.06 -1.98
C GLY A 164 6.97 -6.75 -3.00
N THR A 165 7.33 -6.40 -4.24
CA THR A 165 6.36 -6.15 -5.30
C THR A 165 6.73 -6.90 -6.57
N SER A 166 5.73 -7.53 -7.18
CA SER A 166 5.89 -8.23 -8.46
C SER A 166 6.08 -7.27 -9.66
N LEU A 167 5.95 -5.95 -9.46
CA LEU A 167 5.95 -4.93 -10.51
C LEU A 167 4.89 -5.17 -11.60
N ASN A 168 3.77 -5.81 -11.27
CA ASN A 168 2.71 -6.16 -12.22
C ASN A 168 1.48 -5.25 -12.11
N VAL A 169 1.36 -4.45 -11.04
CA VAL A 169 0.19 -3.58 -10.81
C VAL A 169 0.52 -2.17 -11.27
N TYR A 170 -0.15 -1.74 -12.33
CA TYR A 170 -0.07 -0.38 -12.84
C TYR A 170 -1.14 0.50 -12.17
N PRO A 171 -0.86 1.83 -11.98
CA PRO A 171 0.32 2.57 -12.49
C PRO A 171 1.58 2.47 -11.61
N ALA A 172 1.52 1.90 -10.41
CA ALA A 172 2.64 1.86 -9.46
C ALA A 172 3.90 1.19 -10.04
N ALA A 173 3.74 0.09 -10.79
CA ALA A 173 4.84 -0.59 -11.48
C ALA A 173 5.59 0.34 -12.47
N GLY A 174 4.93 1.36 -12.98
CA GLY A 174 5.50 2.36 -13.90
C GLY A 174 6.44 3.37 -13.23
N LEU A 175 6.43 3.51 -11.90
CA LEU A 175 7.23 4.51 -11.18
C LEU A 175 8.73 4.39 -11.47
N LEU A 176 9.23 3.16 -11.67
CA LEU A 176 10.64 2.93 -12.01
C LEU A 176 11.07 3.65 -13.30
N ASN A 177 10.15 3.91 -14.24
CA ASN A 177 10.47 4.60 -15.50
C ASN A 177 10.74 6.10 -15.30
N TYR A 178 10.27 6.69 -14.21
CA TYR A 178 10.47 8.09 -13.87
C TYR A 178 11.74 8.34 -13.07
N VAL A 179 12.32 7.29 -12.51
CA VAL A 179 13.57 7.39 -11.73
C VAL A 179 14.73 7.77 -12.65
N PRO A 180 15.57 8.79 -12.33
CA PRO A 180 16.69 9.20 -13.17
C PRO A 180 17.65 8.05 -13.49
N ALA A 181 18.20 7.99 -14.72
CA ALA A 181 19.02 6.86 -15.16
C ALA A 181 20.26 6.60 -14.30
N ARG A 182 20.79 7.64 -13.65
CA ARG A 182 21.96 7.58 -12.76
C ARG A 182 21.65 7.09 -11.34
N THR A 183 20.39 7.12 -10.93
CA THR A 183 19.97 6.74 -9.57
C THR A 183 20.17 5.24 -9.36
N PRO A 184 20.92 4.81 -8.32
CA PRO A 184 21.01 3.40 -7.96
C PRO A 184 19.66 2.86 -7.56
N VAL A 185 19.31 1.68 -8.10
CA VAL A 185 18.07 0.99 -7.79
C VAL A 185 18.37 -0.32 -7.09
N TYR A 186 17.70 -0.56 -5.98
CA TYR A 186 17.76 -1.81 -5.22
C TYR A 186 16.40 -2.48 -5.27
N LEU A 187 16.40 -3.81 -5.42
CA LEU A 187 15.20 -4.65 -5.38
C LEU A 187 15.38 -5.71 -4.29
N ILE A 188 14.48 -5.71 -3.33
CA ILE A 188 14.41 -6.74 -2.27
C ILE A 188 13.14 -7.56 -2.51
N ASP A 189 13.31 -8.81 -2.89
CA ASP A 189 12.22 -9.77 -3.08
C ASP A 189 12.76 -11.19 -2.98
N PRO A 190 12.09 -12.13 -2.29
CA PRO A 190 12.53 -13.52 -2.22
C PRO A 190 12.42 -14.25 -3.55
N LYS A 191 11.58 -13.74 -4.46
CA LYS A 191 11.37 -14.31 -5.80
C LYS A 191 12.14 -13.50 -6.85
N GLN A 192 12.40 -14.12 -7.99
CA GLN A 192 12.92 -13.40 -9.15
C GLN A 192 11.81 -12.53 -9.74
N VAL A 193 12.01 -11.21 -9.73
CA VAL A 193 11.10 -10.25 -10.36
C VAL A 193 11.71 -9.82 -11.70
N PRO A 194 11.02 -10.05 -12.84
CA PRO A 194 11.51 -9.60 -14.13
C PRO A 194 11.46 -8.06 -14.20
N ILE A 195 12.59 -7.43 -14.49
CA ILE A 195 12.70 -5.98 -14.62
C ILE A 195 12.85 -5.66 -16.12
N ALA A 196 11.79 -5.11 -16.70
CA ALA A 196 11.72 -4.85 -18.15
C ALA A 196 12.54 -3.62 -18.62
N SER A 197 13.22 -2.89 -17.72
CA SER A 197 13.74 -1.56 -18.02
C SER A 197 15.12 -1.52 -18.67
N GLY A 198 15.81 -2.64 -18.88
CA GLY A 198 17.23 -2.66 -19.30
C GLY A 198 18.19 -1.97 -18.33
N ARG A 199 17.72 -1.52 -17.18
CA ARG A 199 18.42 -0.77 -16.16
C ARG A 199 19.21 -1.71 -15.24
N LYS A 200 20.37 -1.30 -14.79
CA LYS A 200 21.11 -2.03 -13.74
C LYS A 200 20.36 -1.89 -12.42
N VAL A 201 19.92 -3.01 -11.86
CA VAL A 201 19.26 -3.10 -10.56
C VAL A 201 20.08 -4.03 -9.65
N HIS A 202 20.31 -3.61 -8.41
CA HIS A 202 20.95 -4.42 -7.40
C HIS A 202 19.87 -5.28 -6.71
N VAL A 203 19.89 -6.59 -6.99
CA VAL A 203 18.90 -7.52 -6.46
C VAL A 203 19.40 -8.15 -5.17
N ILE A 204 18.63 -8.03 -4.11
CA ILE A 204 18.81 -8.72 -2.82
C ILE A 204 17.68 -9.75 -2.73
N GLN A 205 17.99 -11.01 -3.05
CA GLN A 205 16.98 -12.07 -3.13
C GLN A 205 16.66 -12.63 -1.73
N LYS A 206 15.97 -11.81 -0.92
CA LYS A 206 15.60 -12.09 0.47
C LYS A 206 14.22 -11.53 0.79
N GLY A 207 13.61 -11.99 1.88
CA GLY A 207 12.43 -11.35 2.45
C GLY A 207 12.74 -9.91 2.92
N ALA A 208 11.70 -9.09 3.09
CA ALA A 208 11.83 -7.67 3.41
C ALA A 208 12.73 -7.40 4.63
N SER A 209 12.56 -8.16 5.72
CA SER A 209 13.32 -7.97 6.96
C SER A 209 14.82 -8.24 6.77
N GLU A 210 15.18 -9.40 6.23
CA GLU A 210 16.57 -9.78 6.00
C GLU A 210 17.22 -8.94 4.91
N GLY A 211 16.45 -8.61 3.85
CA GLY A 211 16.94 -7.78 2.74
C GLY A 211 17.22 -6.35 3.18
N MET A 212 16.38 -5.78 4.05
CA MET A 212 16.62 -4.45 4.62
C MET A 212 17.80 -4.41 5.58
N GLU A 213 18.05 -5.47 6.36
CA GLU A 213 19.26 -5.58 7.18
C GLU A 213 20.55 -5.59 6.31
N GLU A 214 20.52 -6.30 5.17
CA GLU A 214 21.62 -6.31 4.23
C GLU A 214 21.79 -4.95 3.54
N LEU A 215 20.72 -4.36 3.06
CA LEU A 215 20.75 -3.05 2.41
C LEU A 215 21.29 -1.96 3.35
N LYS A 216 20.88 -1.97 4.62
CA LYS A 216 21.37 -1.02 5.62
C LYS A 216 22.91 -1.10 5.77
N LYS A 217 23.47 -2.31 5.77
CA LYS A 217 24.94 -2.48 5.79
C LYS A 217 25.61 -1.95 4.53
N ILE A 218 24.98 -2.07 3.38
CA ILE A 218 25.52 -1.57 2.11
C ILE A 218 25.51 -0.04 2.07
N LEU A 219 24.48 0.61 2.58
CA LEU A 219 24.27 2.05 2.45
C LEU A 219 24.87 2.85 3.60
N VAL A 220 24.94 2.28 4.79
CA VAL A 220 25.34 3.00 6.02
C VAL A 220 26.68 2.48 6.59
N GLY A 221 27.06 1.25 6.29
CA GLY A 221 28.31 0.61 6.75
C GLY A 221 28.10 -0.18 8.04
#